data_4aee456ba310d96fdd703cc80e07dca9
#
_entry.id   4aee456ba310d96fdd703cc80e07dca9
#
_cell.length_a   1.000
_cell.length_b   1.000
_cell.length_c   1.000
_cell.angle_alpha   90.00
_cell.angle_beta   90.00
_cell.angle_gamma   90.00
#
_symmetry.space_group_name_H-M   'P 1'
#
loop_
_entity.id
_entity.type
_entity.pdbx_description
1 polymer ?
#
loop_
_entity_poly.entity_id
_entity_poly.type
_entity_poly.pdbx_seq_one_letter_code
_entity_poly.pdbx_strand_id
1 'polypeptide(L)'
;MEVLTSKAIWMVLQDAAWMGILLLVGQMLRAKVKIFQKLLIPSALIGGFIALALGPRGYGLIPLSNSFGTYASILIVIIFAATPIGDKPTKEETSGPVIGGMFFNVTGIAVLQYAAGMFLTVYLLKHIYPNLPEQFGLTMATGFYGGHGTAVAVGNALEEMGIANMTDLSLTCATLGIVGGIIMGICLINWGTRKGYTHYVKNPQDLPIELRTGLIPPEKQKPAGKITISSICVDPLTFHLGLVLLASITGKYFSGWFKSFSGSHLGFAISIPAFCTSLLAAFVLNKILNKTNGHKYVDRHTISRIQGTATDFLMVSGIGSLNLGVAMQYAGPLLIICGVGFLVTLLWFVIIGGKTSRKDWFERNMMSWGHATGVTATGILLLRVVDPELKSRGIEDAGIADIFNRPIIIALQVIPPIIMNLMPKIGGHIVTWSIFGIVGIMWLLAWKLKWWIPNQQLVKYGDNSKSKNQYGNSFTNQEAI
;
A
#
# COMPACT_ATOMS: atom_id res chain seq x y z
N MET A 1 -21.33 4.31 -28.53
CA MET A 1 -21.25 5.09 -27.25
C MET A 1 -22.59 4.94 -26.57
N GLU A 2 -22.63 4.28 -25.41
CA GLU A 2 -23.85 4.24 -24.60
C GLU A 2 -24.13 5.65 -24.08
N VAL A 3 -25.39 6.11 -24.25
CA VAL A 3 -25.83 7.43 -23.77
C VAL A 3 -26.04 7.32 -22.25
N LEU A 4 -25.20 7.97 -21.46
CA LEU A 4 -25.41 8.11 -20.04
C LEU A 4 -26.69 8.92 -19.78
N THR A 5 -27.67 8.31 -19.14
CA THR A 5 -28.91 9.01 -18.77
C THR A 5 -28.65 10.01 -17.63
N SER A 6 -29.43 11.11 -17.58
CA SER A 6 -29.36 12.07 -16.47
C SER A 6 -29.48 11.38 -15.11
N LYS A 7 -30.33 10.35 -14.98
CA LYS A 7 -30.50 9.55 -13.77
C LYS A 7 -29.19 8.85 -13.35
N ALA A 8 -28.42 8.33 -14.31
CA ALA A 8 -27.13 7.69 -14.03
C ALA A 8 -26.10 8.68 -13.49
N ILE A 9 -26.07 9.91 -14.03
CA ILE A 9 -25.16 10.98 -13.58
C ILE A 9 -25.53 11.41 -12.15
N TRP A 10 -26.82 11.59 -11.85
CA TRP A 10 -27.26 11.92 -10.51
C TRP A 10 -26.94 10.82 -9.51
N MET A 11 -27.03 9.55 -9.89
CA MET A 11 -26.63 8.41 -9.04
C MET A 11 -25.14 8.43 -8.69
N VAL A 12 -24.27 8.78 -9.65
CA VAL A 12 -22.82 8.95 -9.40
C VAL A 12 -22.57 10.07 -8.37
N LEU A 13 -23.25 11.22 -8.52
CA LEU A 13 -23.13 12.31 -7.56
C LEU A 13 -23.66 11.93 -6.17
N GLN A 14 -24.80 11.21 -6.12
CA GLN A 14 -25.35 10.70 -4.86
C GLN A 14 -24.39 9.76 -4.12
N ASP A 15 -23.79 8.78 -4.83
CA ASP A 15 -22.82 7.87 -4.25
C ASP A 15 -21.57 8.62 -3.76
N ALA A 16 -21.06 9.58 -4.56
CA ALA A 16 -19.93 10.42 -4.17
C ALA A 16 -20.24 11.26 -2.92
N ALA A 17 -21.45 11.82 -2.84
CA ALA A 17 -21.90 12.57 -1.65
C ALA A 17 -21.95 11.68 -0.40
N TRP A 18 -22.51 10.47 -0.53
CA TRP A 18 -22.55 9.52 0.59
C TRP A 18 -21.14 9.08 1.01
N MET A 19 -20.22 8.81 0.08
CA MET A 19 -18.81 8.53 0.41
C MET A 19 -18.20 9.69 1.22
N GLY A 20 -18.44 10.94 0.79
CA GLY A 20 -17.99 12.13 1.51
C GLY A 20 -18.58 12.23 2.92
N ILE A 21 -19.90 12.03 3.07
CA ILE A 21 -20.58 12.02 4.37
C ILE A 21 -19.98 10.95 5.30
N LEU A 22 -19.77 9.74 4.78
CA LEU A 22 -19.21 8.62 5.55
C LEU A 22 -17.77 8.89 6.00
N LEU A 23 -16.96 9.55 5.18
CA LEU A 23 -15.62 10.01 5.55
C LEU A 23 -15.66 11.06 6.66
N LEU A 24 -16.58 12.03 6.57
CA LEU A 24 -16.77 13.06 7.62
C LEU A 24 -17.22 12.43 8.93
N VAL A 25 -18.20 11.52 8.88
CA VAL A 25 -18.66 10.76 10.06
C VAL A 25 -17.50 9.92 10.64
N GLY A 26 -16.74 9.24 9.81
CA GLY A 26 -15.56 8.48 10.22
C GLY A 26 -14.52 9.36 10.91
N GLN A 27 -14.25 10.56 10.37
CA GLN A 27 -13.35 11.54 10.98
C GLN A 27 -13.88 12.07 12.32
N MET A 28 -15.16 12.34 12.40
CA MET A 28 -15.79 12.79 13.64
C MET A 28 -15.76 11.70 14.72
N LEU A 29 -16.02 10.47 14.38
CA LEU A 29 -15.94 9.32 15.30
C LEU A 29 -14.50 9.12 15.76
N ARG A 30 -13.52 9.19 14.88
CA ARG A 30 -12.10 9.10 15.26
C ARG A 30 -11.71 10.23 16.21
N ALA A 31 -12.18 11.47 15.97
CA ALA A 31 -11.88 12.60 16.82
C ALA A 31 -12.49 12.51 18.22
N LYS A 32 -13.66 11.86 18.38
CA LYS A 32 -14.41 11.82 19.64
C LYS A 32 -14.31 10.50 20.41
N VAL A 33 -14.17 9.36 19.71
CA VAL A 33 -14.25 8.01 20.31
C VAL A 33 -12.87 7.50 20.68
N LYS A 34 -12.60 7.35 21.98
CA LYS A 34 -11.28 6.96 22.52
C LYS A 34 -10.71 5.66 21.97
N ILE A 35 -11.55 4.65 21.65
CA ILE A 35 -11.07 3.39 21.11
C ILE A 35 -10.47 3.56 19.72
N PHE A 36 -11.09 4.35 18.84
CA PHE A 36 -10.56 4.65 17.51
C PHE A 36 -9.27 5.47 17.56
N GLN A 37 -9.15 6.36 18.57
CA GLN A 37 -7.93 7.11 18.83
C GLN A 37 -6.79 6.21 19.31
N LYS A 38 -7.08 5.29 20.26
CA LYS A 38 -6.08 4.35 20.79
C LYS A 38 -5.59 3.36 19.73
N LEU A 39 -6.49 2.89 18.86
CA LEU A 39 -6.19 1.97 17.78
C LEU A 39 -5.75 2.67 16.49
N LEU A 40 -5.72 4.02 16.47
CA LEU A 40 -5.30 4.83 15.32
C LEU A 40 -6.00 4.45 14.00
N ILE A 41 -7.25 3.99 14.07
CA ILE A 41 -7.99 3.48 12.90
C ILE A 41 -8.23 4.63 11.90
N PRO A 42 -7.90 4.45 10.60
CA PRO A 42 -8.16 5.45 9.57
C PRO A 42 -9.65 5.80 9.46
N SER A 43 -9.97 7.08 9.27
CA SER A 43 -11.36 7.55 9.15
C SER A 43 -12.09 6.91 7.96
N ALA A 44 -11.39 6.67 6.86
CA ALA A 44 -11.93 5.99 5.68
C ALA A 44 -12.31 4.52 5.97
N LEU A 45 -11.56 3.84 6.86
CA LEU A 45 -11.89 2.50 7.31
C LEU A 45 -13.19 2.49 8.13
N ILE A 46 -13.33 3.47 9.06
CA ILE A 46 -14.56 3.63 9.86
C ILE A 46 -15.75 3.91 8.93
N GLY A 47 -15.61 4.84 7.99
CA GLY A 47 -16.62 5.16 6.99
C GLY A 47 -17.01 3.95 6.12
N GLY A 48 -16.02 3.16 5.71
CA GLY A 48 -16.22 1.93 4.95
C GLY A 48 -17.01 0.87 5.73
N PHE A 49 -16.72 0.66 7.00
CA PHE A 49 -17.52 -0.25 7.84
C PHE A 49 -18.94 0.24 8.09
N ILE A 50 -19.14 1.56 8.21
CA ILE A 50 -20.51 2.13 8.30
C ILE A 50 -21.23 1.91 6.97
N ALA A 51 -20.57 2.12 5.82
CA ALA A 51 -21.12 1.83 4.50
C ALA A 51 -21.51 0.35 4.35
N LEU A 52 -20.68 -0.56 4.81
CA LEU A 52 -20.94 -2.00 4.79
C LEU A 52 -22.15 -2.36 5.67
N ALA A 53 -22.20 -1.83 6.88
CA ALA A 53 -23.29 -2.14 7.83
C ALA A 53 -24.64 -1.52 7.42
N LEU A 54 -24.63 -0.24 7.03
CA LEU A 54 -25.87 0.52 6.76
C LEU A 54 -26.22 0.60 5.27
N GLY A 55 -25.33 0.21 4.37
CA GLY A 55 -25.54 0.19 2.93
C GLY A 55 -26.34 -1.04 2.44
N PRO A 56 -26.45 -1.21 1.11
CA PRO A 56 -27.23 -2.29 0.49
C PRO A 56 -26.75 -3.71 0.82
N ARG A 57 -25.48 -3.87 1.23
CA ARG A 57 -24.91 -5.16 1.66
C ARG A 57 -25.22 -5.51 3.11
N GLY A 58 -25.66 -4.53 3.91
CA GLY A 58 -26.08 -4.70 5.31
C GLY A 58 -27.57 -4.42 5.50
N TYR A 59 -27.90 -3.40 6.32
CA TYR A 59 -29.28 -3.06 6.67
C TYR A 59 -30.04 -2.27 5.59
N GLY A 60 -29.40 -1.79 4.53
CA GLY A 60 -30.06 -1.06 3.44
C GLY A 60 -30.59 0.33 3.81
N LEU A 61 -30.09 0.94 4.89
CA LEU A 61 -30.55 2.26 5.37
C LEU A 61 -29.96 3.42 4.58
N ILE A 62 -28.77 3.24 3.99
CA ILE A 62 -28.11 4.25 3.15
C ILE A 62 -28.34 3.86 1.68
N PRO A 63 -28.90 4.78 0.87
CA PRO A 63 -29.26 4.51 -0.53
C PRO A 63 -28.05 4.59 -1.46
N LEU A 64 -27.07 3.69 -1.27
CA LEU A 64 -25.93 3.51 -2.19
C LEU A 64 -26.37 2.69 -3.40
N SER A 65 -25.80 2.96 -4.55
CA SER A 65 -26.12 2.24 -5.79
C SER A 65 -25.56 0.81 -5.78
N ASN A 66 -26.15 -0.06 -6.61
CA ASN A 66 -25.60 -1.40 -6.84
C ASN A 66 -24.20 -1.39 -7.48
N SER A 67 -23.83 -0.29 -8.11
CA SER A 67 -22.50 -0.07 -8.71
C SER A 67 -21.47 0.51 -7.74
N PHE A 68 -21.79 0.60 -6.45
CA PHE A 68 -20.93 1.24 -5.45
C PHE A 68 -19.51 0.62 -5.39
N GLY A 69 -19.39 -0.68 -5.55
CA GLY A 69 -18.08 -1.36 -5.62
C GLY A 69 -17.25 -1.00 -6.85
N THR A 70 -17.88 -0.60 -7.95
CA THR A 70 -17.20 -0.23 -9.20
C THR A 70 -16.36 1.03 -9.04
N TYR A 71 -16.70 1.92 -8.10
CA TYR A 71 -15.89 3.11 -7.83
C TYR A 71 -14.46 2.75 -7.43
N ALA A 72 -14.28 1.69 -6.63
CA ALA A 72 -12.93 1.23 -6.24
C ALA A 72 -12.08 0.87 -7.47
N SER A 73 -12.67 0.22 -8.49
CA SER A 73 -12.00 -0.15 -9.75
C SER A 73 -11.60 1.04 -10.61
N ILE A 74 -12.34 2.15 -10.53
CA ILE A 74 -12.01 3.39 -11.26
C ILE A 74 -10.98 4.20 -10.49
N LEU A 75 -11.17 4.34 -9.18
CA LEU A 75 -10.31 5.14 -8.32
C LEU A 75 -8.88 4.59 -8.26
N ILE A 76 -8.70 3.26 -8.36
CA ILE A 76 -7.36 2.67 -8.40
C ILE A 76 -6.57 3.11 -9.63
N VAL A 77 -7.23 3.31 -10.78
CA VAL A 77 -6.59 3.81 -12.00
C VAL A 77 -6.06 5.23 -11.76
N ILE A 78 -6.86 6.08 -11.09
CA ILE A 78 -6.47 7.46 -10.73
C ILE A 78 -5.28 7.45 -9.76
N ILE A 79 -5.29 6.56 -8.74
CA ILE A 79 -4.21 6.44 -7.75
C ILE A 79 -2.89 6.08 -8.44
N PHE A 80 -2.90 5.08 -9.34
CA PHE A 80 -1.68 4.66 -10.03
C PHE A 80 -1.22 5.69 -11.08
N ALA A 81 -2.14 6.36 -11.77
CA ALA A 81 -1.81 7.46 -12.66
C ALA A 81 -1.18 8.65 -11.92
N ALA A 82 -1.63 8.99 -10.72
CA ALA A 82 -1.07 10.07 -9.91
C ALA A 82 0.34 9.75 -9.38
N THR A 83 0.69 8.48 -9.25
CA THR A 83 1.88 8.02 -8.53
C THR A 83 3.20 8.62 -9.04
N PRO A 84 3.57 8.61 -10.33
CA PRO A 84 4.85 9.16 -10.79
C PRO A 84 4.82 10.64 -11.16
N ILE A 85 3.64 11.28 -11.24
CA ILE A 85 3.54 12.67 -11.72
C ILE A 85 4.11 13.62 -10.67
N GLY A 86 5.08 14.45 -11.09
CA GLY A 86 5.74 15.44 -10.23
C GLY A 86 6.82 14.85 -9.31
N ASP A 87 7.11 13.55 -9.41
CA ASP A 87 8.27 12.98 -8.71
C ASP A 87 9.56 13.53 -9.34
N LYS A 88 10.42 14.09 -8.49
CA LYS A 88 11.76 14.53 -8.86
C LYS A 88 12.76 13.50 -8.37
N PRO A 89 13.81 13.18 -9.15
CA PRO A 89 14.92 12.41 -8.62
C PRO A 89 15.56 13.19 -7.46
N THR A 90 15.44 12.67 -6.26
CA THR A 90 16.03 13.25 -5.05
C THR A 90 17.54 13.08 -5.11
N LYS A 91 18.26 14.20 -5.23
CA LYS A 91 19.69 14.26 -4.95
C LYS A 91 19.89 14.44 -3.44
N GLU A 92 19.59 13.42 -2.66
CA GLU A 92 19.87 13.48 -1.22
C GLU A 92 21.05 12.58 -0.88
N GLU A 93 21.92 13.10 0.00
CA GLU A 93 23.14 12.46 0.51
C GLU A 93 22.82 11.30 1.50
N THR A 94 22.01 10.35 1.08
CA THR A 94 21.79 9.15 1.87
C THR A 94 22.74 8.06 1.38
N SER A 95 23.46 7.42 2.29
CA SER A 95 24.42 6.38 1.90
C SER A 95 23.73 5.19 1.24
N GLY A 96 24.29 4.68 0.13
CA GLY A 96 23.75 3.55 -0.62
C GLY A 96 23.38 2.33 0.23
N PRO A 97 24.18 1.92 1.25
CA PRO A 97 23.84 0.82 2.15
C PRO A 97 22.59 1.05 2.99
N VAL A 98 22.26 2.28 3.37
CA VAL A 98 21.05 2.60 4.15
C VAL A 98 19.80 2.46 3.29
N ILE A 99 19.84 3.03 2.08
CA ILE A 99 18.76 2.88 1.10
C ILE A 99 18.59 1.41 0.71
N GLY A 100 19.71 0.71 0.44
CA GLY A 100 19.68 -0.71 0.11
C GLY A 100 19.11 -1.57 1.25
N GLY A 101 19.44 -1.27 2.50
CA GLY A 101 18.86 -1.92 3.68
C GLY A 101 17.35 -1.70 3.77
N MET A 102 16.88 -0.47 3.55
CA MET A 102 15.44 -0.15 3.55
C MET A 102 14.73 -0.80 2.35
N PHE A 103 15.33 -0.77 1.16
CA PHE A 103 14.83 -1.45 -0.03
C PHE A 103 14.68 -2.97 0.23
N PHE A 104 15.71 -3.62 0.77
CA PHE A 104 15.66 -5.03 1.08
C PHE A 104 14.59 -5.34 2.14
N ASN A 105 14.45 -4.48 3.17
CA ASN A 105 13.46 -4.67 4.21
C ASN A 105 12.03 -4.59 3.66
N VAL A 106 11.71 -3.54 2.89
CA VAL A 106 10.37 -3.30 2.37
C VAL A 106 10.02 -4.26 1.22
N THR A 107 10.94 -4.44 0.27
CA THR A 107 10.70 -5.30 -0.90
C THR A 107 10.76 -6.77 -0.54
N GLY A 108 11.73 -7.16 0.31
CA GLY A 108 11.93 -8.55 0.71
C GLY A 108 10.72 -9.14 1.43
N ILE A 109 10.11 -8.37 2.35
CA ILE A 109 8.88 -8.83 3.02
C ILE A 109 7.71 -8.97 2.04
N ALA A 110 7.56 -8.03 1.11
CA ALA A 110 6.51 -8.10 0.09
C ALA A 110 6.65 -9.35 -0.78
N VAL A 111 7.85 -9.59 -1.33
CA VAL A 111 8.12 -10.78 -2.15
C VAL A 111 7.94 -12.06 -1.34
N LEU A 112 8.34 -12.07 -0.07
CA LEU A 112 8.14 -13.22 0.81
C LEU A 112 6.65 -13.49 1.10
N GLN A 113 5.82 -12.45 1.24
CA GLN A 113 4.37 -12.62 1.37
C GLN A 113 3.75 -13.25 0.11
N TYR A 114 4.17 -12.83 -1.09
CA TYR A 114 3.75 -13.50 -2.33
C TYR A 114 4.19 -14.97 -2.36
N ALA A 115 5.46 -15.25 -2.03
CA ALA A 115 5.99 -16.62 -1.99
C ALA A 115 5.23 -17.50 -0.99
N ALA A 116 5.05 -17.01 0.25
CA ALA A 116 4.37 -17.73 1.32
C ALA A 116 2.89 -17.96 1.02
N GLY A 117 2.18 -16.97 0.48
CA GLY A 117 0.79 -17.10 0.09
C GLY A 117 0.58 -18.13 -1.01
N MET A 118 1.41 -18.08 -2.05
CA MET A 118 1.39 -19.06 -3.14
C MET A 118 1.73 -20.45 -2.65
N PHE A 119 2.82 -20.60 -1.88
CA PHE A 119 3.21 -21.89 -1.31
C PHE A 119 2.12 -22.50 -0.46
N LEU A 120 1.57 -21.70 0.48
CA LEU A 120 0.49 -22.12 1.36
C LEU A 120 -0.74 -22.60 0.57
N THR A 121 -1.11 -21.87 -0.47
CA THR A 121 -2.31 -22.19 -1.26
C THR A 121 -2.09 -23.41 -2.13
N VAL A 122 -1.01 -23.45 -2.89
CA VAL A 122 -0.75 -24.53 -3.87
C VAL A 122 -0.48 -25.86 -3.18
N TYR A 123 0.26 -25.87 -2.06
CA TYR A 123 0.74 -27.10 -1.41
C TYR A 123 -0.05 -27.52 -0.17
N LEU A 124 -0.83 -26.61 0.47
CA LEU A 124 -1.58 -26.94 1.67
C LEU A 124 -3.08 -26.67 1.52
N LEU A 125 -3.48 -25.43 1.21
CA LEU A 125 -4.89 -25.07 1.24
C LEU A 125 -5.72 -25.78 0.20
N LYS A 126 -5.18 -26.04 -0.99
CA LYS A 126 -5.87 -26.84 -2.03
C LYS A 126 -6.17 -28.26 -1.63
N HIS A 127 -5.36 -28.87 -0.74
CA HIS A 127 -5.64 -30.21 -0.21
C HIS A 127 -6.79 -30.22 0.79
N ILE A 128 -6.93 -29.12 1.57
CA ILE A 128 -8.00 -28.94 2.55
C ILE A 128 -9.28 -28.42 1.90
N TYR A 129 -9.12 -27.54 0.90
CA TYR A 129 -10.19 -26.87 0.16
C TYR A 129 -10.02 -27.08 -1.36
N PRO A 130 -10.42 -28.24 -1.94
CA PRO A 130 -10.14 -28.58 -3.34
C PRO A 130 -10.68 -27.58 -4.37
N ASN A 131 -11.78 -26.89 -4.05
CA ASN A 131 -12.42 -25.88 -4.91
C ASN A 131 -11.74 -24.50 -4.84
N LEU A 132 -10.72 -24.33 -3.99
CA LEU A 132 -10.00 -23.06 -3.87
C LEU A 132 -9.11 -22.83 -5.10
N PRO A 133 -9.22 -21.69 -5.80
CA PRO A 133 -8.33 -21.39 -6.92
C PRO A 133 -6.89 -21.16 -6.43
N GLU A 134 -5.90 -21.56 -7.21
CA GLU A 134 -4.47 -21.38 -6.85
C GLU A 134 -4.11 -19.90 -6.71
N GLN A 135 -4.78 -19.04 -7.48
CA GLN A 135 -4.62 -17.60 -7.47
C GLN A 135 -4.98 -16.96 -6.11
N PHE A 136 -5.73 -17.67 -5.27
CA PHE A 136 -6.02 -17.25 -3.90
C PHE A 136 -4.73 -16.97 -3.12
N GLY A 137 -3.62 -17.65 -3.41
CA GLY A 137 -2.32 -17.38 -2.80
C GLY A 137 -1.80 -15.96 -3.00
N LEU A 138 -2.23 -15.27 -4.06
CA LEU A 138 -1.84 -13.88 -4.32
C LEU A 138 -2.54 -12.90 -3.38
N THR A 139 -3.72 -13.26 -2.81
CA THR A 139 -4.54 -12.35 -1.98
C THR A 139 -3.82 -11.90 -0.72
N MET A 140 -2.91 -12.71 -0.16
CA MET A 140 -2.12 -12.34 1.01
C MET A 140 -1.33 -11.05 0.76
N ALA A 141 -0.46 -11.06 -0.23
CA ALA A 141 0.43 -9.93 -0.49
C ALA A 141 -0.32 -8.75 -1.14
N THR A 142 -1.29 -9.02 -2.03
CA THR A 142 -2.11 -7.97 -2.63
C THR A 142 -2.98 -7.24 -1.61
N GLY A 143 -3.47 -7.94 -0.59
CA GLY A 143 -4.22 -7.35 0.51
C GLY A 143 -3.31 -6.68 1.55
N PHE A 144 -2.33 -7.41 2.08
CA PHE A 144 -1.45 -6.91 3.15
C PHE A 144 -0.55 -5.80 2.67
N TYR A 145 0.46 -6.12 1.84
CA TYR A 145 1.41 -5.13 1.35
C TYR A 145 0.77 -4.11 0.41
N GLY A 146 -0.12 -4.56 -0.47
CA GLY A 146 -0.75 -3.72 -1.47
C GLY A 146 -1.94 -2.90 -0.96
N GLY A 147 -2.56 -3.32 0.15
CA GLY A 147 -3.76 -2.69 0.70
C GLY A 147 -4.97 -2.75 -0.22
N HIS A 148 -6.03 -1.99 0.09
CA HIS A 148 -7.30 -2.02 -0.64
C HIS A 148 -7.16 -1.71 -2.14
N GLY A 149 -6.25 -0.78 -2.49
CA GLY A 149 -6.04 -0.40 -3.88
C GLY A 149 -5.55 -1.57 -4.74
N THR A 150 -4.49 -2.22 -4.31
CA THR A 150 -3.93 -3.38 -5.02
C THR A 150 -4.86 -4.59 -4.95
N ALA A 151 -5.56 -4.78 -3.83
CA ALA A 151 -6.56 -5.83 -3.67
C ALA A 151 -7.65 -5.73 -4.75
N VAL A 152 -8.20 -4.53 -4.97
CA VAL A 152 -9.17 -4.27 -6.05
C VAL A 152 -8.54 -4.48 -7.42
N ALA A 153 -7.34 -3.94 -7.64
CA ALA A 153 -6.68 -4.01 -8.93
C ALA A 153 -6.43 -5.45 -9.39
N VAL A 154 -5.81 -6.25 -8.53
CA VAL A 154 -5.47 -7.66 -8.83
C VAL A 154 -6.71 -8.55 -8.77
N GLY A 155 -7.61 -8.30 -7.81
CA GLY A 155 -8.88 -9.01 -7.71
C GLY A 155 -9.70 -8.91 -8.99
N ASN A 156 -9.94 -7.67 -9.48
CA ASN A 156 -10.65 -7.44 -10.74
C ASN A 156 -9.95 -8.09 -11.94
N ALA A 157 -8.61 -7.99 -12.01
CA ALA A 157 -7.87 -8.62 -13.09
C ALA A 157 -8.05 -10.16 -13.11
N LEU A 158 -8.10 -10.80 -11.94
CA LEU A 158 -8.37 -12.23 -11.82
C LEU A 158 -9.82 -12.56 -12.17
N GLU A 159 -10.78 -11.73 -11.78
CA GLU A 159 -12.20 -11.90 -12.16
C GLU A 159 -12.42 -11.72 -13.66
N GLU A 160 -11.73 -10.79 -14.33
CA GLU A 160 -11.72 -10.66 -15.78
C GLU A 160 -11.12 -11.90 -16.50
N MET A 161 -10.26 -12.65 -15.81
CA MET A 161 -9.73 -13.95 -16.27
C MET A 161 -10.66 -15.13 -15.94
N GLY A 162 -11.84 -14.88 -15.35
CA GLY A 162 -12.85 -15.89 -15.04
C GLY A 162 -12.74 -16.53 -13.65
N ILE A 163 -11.92 -15.97 -12.74
CA ILE A 163 -11.76 -16.48 -11.37
C ILE A 163 -12.62 -15.66 -10.42
N ALA A 164 -13.77 -16.20 -10.07
CA ALA A 164 -14.79 -15.48 -9.29
C ALA A 164 -14.36 -15.12 -7.86
N ASN A 165 -14.94 -14.06 -7.31
CA ASN A 165 -14.84 -13.59 -5.92
C ASN A 165 -13.45 -13.09 -5.49
N MET A 166 -12.49 -12.96 -6.41
CA MET A 166 -11.12 -12.60 -6.04
C MET A 166 -10.99 -11.18 -5.51
N THR A 167 -11.84 -10.27 -5.95
CA THR A 167 -11.90 -8.88 -5.43
C THR A 167 -12.35 -8.87 -3.98
N ASP A 168 -13.45 -9.55 -3.64
CA ASP A 168 -13.95 -9.63 -2.26
C ASP A 168 -12.94 -10.31 -1.32
N LEU A 169 -12.30 -11.39 -1.76
CA LEU A 169 -11.29 -12.11 -0.99
C LEU A 169 -10.06 -11.25 -0.73
N SER A 170 -9.55 -10.57 -1.75
CA SER A 170 -8.40 -9.67 -1.64
C SER A 170 -8.70 -8.44 -0.75
N LEU A 171 -9.89 -7.84 -0.88
CA LEU A 171 -10.35 -6.74 -0.03
C LEU A 171 -10.52 -7.16 1.42
N THR A 172 -11.01 -8.37 1.67
CA THR A 172 -11.10 -8.94 3.02
C THR A 172 -9.71 -9.09 3.64
N CYS A 173 -8.74 -9.62 2.89
CA CYS A 173 -7.34 -9.68 3.33
C CYS A 173 -6.78 -8.28 3.61
N ALA A 174 -7.06 -7.28 2.76
CA ALA A 174 -6.59 -5.91 2.95
C ALA A 174 -7.15 -5.28 4.24
N THR A 175 -8.44 -5.48 4.49
CA THR A 175 -9.11 -4.99 5.71
C THR A 175 -8.52 -5.63 6.96
N LEU A 176 -8.36 -6.96 6.97
CA LEU A 176 -7.75 -7.71 8.07
C LEU A 176 -6.28 -7.30 8.25
N GLY A 177 -5.55 -7.10 7.15
CA GLY A 177 -4.16 -6.66 7.14
C GLY A 177 -3.98 -5.31 7.83
N ILE A 178 -4.75 -4.30 7.45
CA ILE A 178 -4.64 -2.95 8.04
C ILE A 178 -5.05 -2.97 9.52
N VAL A 179 -6.20 -3.53 9.87
CA VAL A 179 -6.68 -3.56 11.25
C VAL A 179 -5.73 -4.36 12.15
N GLY A 180 -5.42 -5.59 11.76
CA GLY A 180 -4.51 -6.45 12.50
C GLY A 180 -3.09 -5.88 12.54
N GLY A 181 -2.62 -5.30 11.44
CA GLY A 181 -1.31 -4.65 11.33
C GLY A 181 -1.15 -3.47 12.29
N ILE A 182 -2.18 -2.63 12.45
CA ILE A 182 -2.16 -1.53 13.42
C ILE A 182 -2.19 -2.07 14.85
N ILE A 183 -3.08 -3.03 15.17
CA ILE A 183 -3.19 -3.60 16.51
C ILE A 183 -1.86 -4.28 16.91
N MET A 184 -1.34 -5.15 16.06
CA MET A 184 -0.06 -5.82 16.32
C MET A 184 1.11 -4.82 16.31
N GLY A 185 1.07 -3.80 15.45
CA GLY A 185 2.05 -2.71 15.42
C GLY A 185 2.12 -1.97 16.75
N ILE A 186 0.98 -1.64 17.37
CA ILE A 186 0.92 -1.04 18.71
C ILE A 186 1.46 -2.00 19.76
N CYS A 187 1.18 -3.31 19.68
CA CYS A 187 1.75 -4.31 20.55
C CYS A 187 3.28 -4.38 20.41
N LEU A 188 3.81 -4.34 19.19
CA LEU A 188 5.24 -4.28 18.90
C LEU A 188 5.89 -3.01 19.44
N ILE A 189 5.24 -1.86 19.32
CA ILE A 189 5.70 -0.58 19.89
C ILE A 189 5.81 -0.69 21.42
N ASN A 190 4.77 -1.19 22.08
CA ASN A 190 4.79 -1.39 23.53
C ASN A 190 5.90 -2.37 23.96
N TRP A 191 6.11 -3.45 23.20
CA TRP A 191 7.20 -4.38 23.45
C TRP A 191 8.57 -3.72 23.25
N GLY A 192 8.76 -3.00 22.13
CA GLY A 192 10.02 -2.32 21.81
C GLY A 192 10.39 -1.23 22.81
N THR A 193 9.42 -0.45 23.26
CA THR A 193 9.60 0.58 24.29
C THR A 193 10.02 -0.02 25.62
N ARG A 194 9.36 -1.11 26.08
CA ARG A 194 9.74 -1.82 27.31
C ARG A 194 11.13 -2.45 27.24
N LYS A 195 11.58 -2.86 26.06
CA LYS A 195 12.92 -3.41 25.83
C LYS A 195 13.99 -2.33 25.60
N GLY A 196 13.59 -1.06 25.53
CA GLY A 196 14.49 0.07 25.29
C GLY A 196 15.00 0.15 23.84
N TYR A 197 14.25 -0.39 22.87
CA TYR A 197 14.61 -0.35 21.45
C TYR A 197 14.19 0.95 20.76
N THR A 198 13.25 1.69 21.31
CA THR A 198 12.79 2.99 20.78
C THR A 198 13.76 4.10 21.18
N HIS A 199 14.15 4.92 20.19
CA HIS A 199 15.10 6.02 20.42
C HIS A 199 14.42 7.31 20.84
N TYR A 200 13.30 7.69 20.20
CA TYR A 200 12.69 9.01 20.34
C TYR A 200 11.52 9.06 21.32
N VAL A 201 10.83 7.94 21.53
CA VAL A 201 9.67 7.86 22.45
C VAL A 201 9.94 6.85 23.55
N LYS A 202 9.87 7.31 24.78
CA LYS A 202 10.01 6.46 25.99
C LYS A 202 8.65 5.95 26.48
N ASN A 203 7.55 6.62 26.14
CA ASN A 203 6.21 6.25 26.60
C ASN A 203 5.18 6.38 25.45
N PRO A 204 4.54 5.28 25.02
CA PRO A 204 3.54 5.32 23.93
C PRO A 204 2.30 6.16 24.24
N GLN A 205 2.12 6.60 25.49
CA GLN A 205 0.96 7.42 25.90
C GLN A 205 1.10 8.90 25.52
N ASP A 206 2.32 9.34 25.15
CA ASP A 206 2.62 10.74 24.82
C ASP A 206 2.40 11.10 23.34
N LEU A 207 1.48 10.39 22.68
CA LEU A 207 1.16 10.66 21.28
C LEU A 207 0.57 12.06 21.08
N PRO A 208 1.10 12.84 20.11
CA PRO A 208 0.53 14.13 19.74
C PRO A 208 -0.98 14.05 19.46
N ILE A 209 -1.73 15.04 19.89
CA ILE A 209 -3.19 15.07 19.78
C ILE A 209 -3.64 14.94 18.30
N GLU A 210 -2.88 15.53 17.39
CA GLU A 210 -3.12 15.47 15.95
C GLU A 210 -3.03 14.04 15.38
N LEU A 211 -2.17 13.19 15.94
CA LEU A 211 -2.08 11.78 15.53
C LEU A 211 -3.23 10.94 16.09
N ARG A 212 -3.70 11.26 17.31
CA ARG A 212 -4.82 10.54 17.92
C ARG A 212 -6.15 10.92 17.30
N THR A 213 -6.44 12.20 17.19
CA THR A 213 -7.74 12.72 16.73
C THR A 213 -7.82 12.89 15.21
N GLY A 214 -6.67 13.00 14.53
CA GLY A 214 -6.61 13.37 13.12
C GLY A 214 -6.89 14.85 12.85
N LEU A 215 -6.99 15.69 13.91
CA LEU A 215 -7.22 17.13 13.80
C LEU A 215 -5.91 17.88 14.06
N ILE A 216 -5.51 18.75 13.12
CA ILE A 216 -4.31 19.56 13.23
C ILE A 216 -4.68 20.89 13.85
N PRO A 217 -4.08 21.28 15.00
CA PRO A 217 -4.29 22.59 15.62
C PRO A 217 -4.00 23.74 14.65
N PRO A 218 -4.73 24.86 14.73
CA PRO A 218 -4.60 25.97 13.77
C PRO A 218 -3.17 26.46 13.58
N GLU A 219 -2.37 26.52 14.63
CA GLU A 219 -0.98 26.98 14.63
C GLU A 219 -0.01 26.02 13.91
N LYS A 220 -0.42 24.74 13.69
CA LYS A 220 0.38 23.71 13.00
C LYS A 220 -0.11 23.43 11.58
N GLN A 221 -1.18 24.11 11.13
CA GLN A 221 -1.73 23.89 9.80
C GLN A 221 -0.76 24.38 8.72
N LYS A 222 -0.61 23.59 7.66
CA LYS A 222 0.24 23.90 6.51
C LYS A 222 -0.59 23.94 5.24
N PRO A 223 -0.20 24.75 4.23
CA PRO A 223 -0.87 24.77 2.93
C PRO A 223 -0.90 23.36 2.30
N ALA A 224 -2.01 23.04 1.64
CA ALA A 224 -2.22 21.73 1.01
C ALA A 224 -1.39 21.54 -0.27
N GLY A 225 -0.97 22.62 -0.92
CA GLY A 225 -0.16 22.63 -2.15
C GLY A 225 0.23 24.04 -2.55
N LYS A 226 0.97 24.17 -3.65
CA LYS A 226 1.41 25.45 -4.21
C LYS A 226 0.55 25.85 -5.40
N ILE A 227 0.24 27.14 -5.52
CA ILE A 227 -0.36 27.73 -6.69
C ILE A 227 0.74 27.88 -7.75
N THR A 228 0.74 27.02 -8.77
CA THR A 228 1.74 27.00 -9.84
C THR A 228 1.24 27.56 -11.15
N ILE A 229 -0.08 27.77 -11.27
CA ILE A 229 -0.77 28.33 -12.44
C ILE A 229 -1.77 29.36 -11.95
N SER A 230 -1.95 30.42 -12.73
CA SER A 230 -2.91 31.48 -12.41
C SER A 230 -4.35 30.97 -12.53
N SER A 231 -5.14 31.19 -11.49
CA SER A 231 -6.57 30.84 -11.45
C SER A 231 -7.42 31.59 -12.46
N ILE A 232 -6.88 32.66 -13.08
CA ILE A 232 -7.54 33.38 -14.19
C ILE A 232 -7.62 32.49 -15.44
N CYS A 233 -6.61 31.63 -15.66
CA CYS A 233 -6.55 30.75 -16.82
C CYS A 233 -7.26 29.43 -16.54
N VAL A 234 -6.84 28.74 -15.47
CA VAL A 234 -7.40 27.47 -15.01
C VAL A 234 -7.08 27.31 -13.51
N ASP A 235 -8.00 26.77 -12.76
CA ASP A 235 -7.75 26.48 -11.34
C ASP A 235 -6.56 25.51 -11.17
N PRO A 236 -5.60 25.77 -10.24
CA PRO A 236 -4.45 24.92 -10.03
C PRO A 236 -4.79 23.46 -9.73
N LEU A 237 -5.86 23.18 -8.98
CA LEU A 237 -6.33 21.82 -8.72
C LEU A 237 -6.83 21.15 -10.00
N THR A 238 -7.61 21.88 -10.82
CA THR A 238 -8.13 21.39 -12.11
C THR A 238 -7.00 21.04 -13.07
N PHE A 239 -5.94 21.85 -13.12
CA PHE A 239 -4.76 21.56 -13.95
C PHE A 239 -4.10 20.24 -13.54
N HIS A 240 -3.83 20.07 -12.25
CA HIS A 240 -3.19 18.85 -11.74
C HIS A 240 -4.09 17.62 -11.90
N LEU A 241 -5.39 17.77 -11.64
CA LEU A 241 -6.38 16.71 -11.89
C LEU A 241 -6.43 16.35 -13.38
N GLY A 242 -6.37 17.33 -14.28
CA GLY A 242 -6.30 17.11 -15.73
C GLY A 242 -5.12 16.25 -16.16
N LEU A 243 -3.92 16.47 -15.58
CA LEU A 243 -2.75 15.62 -15.83
C LEU A 243 -2.96 14.17 -15.39
N VAL A 244 -3.56 13.97 -14.22
CA VAL A 244 -3.87 12.63 -13.69
C VAL A 244 -4.92 11.94 -14.56
N LEU A 245 -6.00 12.64 -14.92
CA LEU A 245 -7.05 12.10 -15.78
C LEU A 245 -6.56 11.78 -17.18
N LEU A 246 -5.66 12.60 -17.75
CA LEU A 246 -5.02 12.34 -19.05
C LEU A 246 -4.25 11.02 -19.01
N ALA A 247 -3.41 10.81 -17.97
CA ALA A 247 -2.66 9.56 -17.82
C ALA A 247 -3.60 8.36 -17.58
N SER A 248 -4.67 8.54 -16.81
CA SER A 248 -5.67 7.52 -16.53
C SER A 248 -6.37 7.03 -17.77
N ILE A 249 -6.91 7.95 -18.58
CA ILE A 249 -7.67 7.60 -19.78
C ILE A 249 -6.78 7.04 -20.88
N THR A 250 -5.57 7.61 -21.06
CA THR A 250 -4.57 7.09 -22.00
C THR A 250 -4.22 5.64 -21.69
N GLY A 251 -3.98 5.32 -20.41
CA GLY A 251 -3.70 3.95 -19.98
C GLY A 251 -4.87 3.01 -20.22
N LYS A 252 -6.11 3.43 -19.92
CA LYS A 252 -7.31 2.62 -20.17
C LYS A 252 -7.46 2.28 -21.65
N TYR A 253 -7.32 3.27 -22.54
CA TYR A 253 -7.41 3.02 -23.99
C TYR A 253 -6.27 2.14 -24.48
N PHE A 254 -5.05 2.34 -23.98
CA PHE A 254 -3.92 1.48 -24.33
C PHE A 254 -4.14 0.02 -23.89
N SER A 255 -4.67 -0.21 -22.69
CA SER A 255 -5.03 -1.56 -22.21
C SER A 255 -6.03 -2.25 -23.15
N GLY A 256 -7.09 -1.56 -23.53
CA GLY A 256 -8.09 -2.09 -24.48
C GLY A 256 -7.52 -2.36 -25.87
N TRP A 257 -6.75 -1.44 -26.41
CA TRP A 257 -6.07 -1.60 -27.70
C TRP A 257 -5.10 -2.80 -27.66
N PHE A 258 -4.28 -2.92 -26.62
CA PHE A 258 -3.29 -4.00 -26.51
C PHE A 258 -3.97 -5.37 -26.40
N LYS A 259 -5.08 -5.47 -25.66
CA LYS A 259 -5.90 -6.69 -25.60
C LYS A 259 -6.40 -7.13 -26.98
N SER A 260 -6.94 -6.17 -27.77
CA SER A 260 -7.40 -6.45 -29.13
C SER A 260 -6.25 -6.80 -30.07
N PHE A 261 -5.13 -6.07 -29.99
CA PHE A 261 -3.94 -6.30 -30.79
C PHE A 261 -3.33 -7.68 -30.53
N SER A 262 -3.17 -8.07 -29.26
CA SER A 262 -2.62 -9.38 -28.89
C SER A 262 -3.55 -10.52 -29.36
N GLY A 263 -4.87 -10.35 -29.19
CA GLY A 263 -5.84 -11.33 -29.67
C GLY A 263 -5.79 -11.58 -31.18
N SER A 264 -5.63 -10.50 -31.96
CA SER A 264 -5.60 -10.61 -33.43
C SER A 264 -4.26 -11.08 -33.99
N HIS A 265 -3.12 -10.77 -33.33
CA HIS A 265 -1.79 -11.06 -33.90
C HIS A 265 -1.08 -12.24 -33.22
N LEU A 266 -1.35 -12.48 -31.94
CA LEU A 266 -0.70 -13.55 -31.19
C LEU A 266 -1.57 -14.80 -31.02
N GLY A 267 -2.85 -14.73 -31.43
CA GLY A 267 -3.81 -15.83 -31.28
C GLY A 267 -4.38 -16.00 -29.88
N PHE A 268 -3.95 -15.18 -28.91
CA PHE A 268 -4.49 -15.13 -27.55
C PHE A 268 -4.51 -13.70 -27.01
N ALA A 269 -5.61 -13.30 -26.38
CA ALA A 269 -5.78 -11.96 -25.85
C ALA A 269 -5.06 -11.81 -24.50
N ILE A 270 -4.06 -10.93 -24.44
CA ILE A 270 -3.37 -10.58 -23.19
C ILE A 270 -4.05 -9.36 -22.58
N SER A 271 -4.71 -9.54 -21.43
CA SER A 271 -5.32 -8.44 -20.68
C SER A 271 -4.28 -7.85 -19.70
N ILE A 272 -3.86 -6.60 -19.95
CA ILE A 272 -3.05 -5.83 -18.99
C ILE A 272 -4.02 -4.94 -18.21
N PRO A 273 -4.05 -5.03 -16.87
CA PRO A 273 -4.96 -4.21 -16.07
C PRO A 273 -4.78 -2.71 -16.33
N ALA A 274 -5.90 -1.97 -16.39
CA ALA A 274 -5.89 -0.54 -16.72
C ALA A 274 -5.05 0.31 -15.76
N PHE A 275 -4.94 -0.08 -14.49
CA PHE A 275 -4.09 0.64 -13.53
C PHE A 275 -2.60 0.55 -13.88
N CYS A 276 -2.13 -0.59 -14.41
CA CYS A 276 -0.74 -0.77 -14.84
C CYS A 276 -0.41 0.09 -16.06
N THR A 277 -1.29 0.08 -17.06
CA THR A 277 -1.09 0.88 -18.27
C THR A 277 -1.21 2.38 -18.00
N SER A 278 -2.06 2.79 -17.05
CA SER A 278 -2.17 4.18 -16.60
C SER A 278 -0.93 4.65 -15.83
N LEU A 279 -0.33 3.78 -15.03
CA LEU A 279 0.96 4.05 -14.41
C LEU A 279 2.06 4.24 -15.45
N LEU A 280 2.12 3.38 -16.48
CA LEU A 280 3.09 3.52 -17.58
C LEU A 280 2.87 4.82 -18.36
N ALA A 281 1.61 5.16 -18.69
CA ALA A 281 1.25 6.42 -19.33
C ALA A 281 1.70 7.63 -18.49
N ALA A 282 1.54 7.55 -17.17
CA ALA A 282 1.96 8.59 -16.24
C ALA A 282 3.49 8.72 -16.14
N PHE A 283 4.26 7.62 -16.21
CA PHE A 283 5.72 7.68 -16.34
C PHE A 283 6.16 8.37 -17.62
N VAL A 284 5.51 8.04 -18.75
CA VAL A 284 5.76 8.71 -20.03
C VAL A 284 5.43 10.21 -19.94
N LEU A 285 4.28 10.56 -19.37
CA LEU A 285 3.86 11.95 -19.17
C LEU A 285 4.88 12.69 -18.29
N ASN A 286 5.30 12.12 -17.17
CA ASN A 286 6.30 12.73 -16.29
C ASN A 286 7.65 12.93 -17.00
N LYS A 287 8.07 11.97 -17.83
CA LYS A 287 9.27 12.11 -18.66
C LYS A 287 9.15 13.25 -19.68
N ILE A 288 7.97 13.40 -20.32
CA ILE A 288 7.67 14.52 -21.24
C ILE A 288 7.72 15.85 -20.47
N LEU A 289 7.06 15.95 -19.31
CA LEU A 289 7.07 17.14 -18.47
C LEU A 289 8.49 17.54 -18.06
N ASN A 290 9.33 16.57 -17.71
CA ASN A 290 10.73 16.84 -17.38
C ASN A 290 11.54 17.33 -18.59
N LYS A 291 11.32 16.74 -19.78
CA LYS A 291 12.03 17.13 -21.02
C LYS A 291 11.60 18.51 -21.54
N THR A 292 10.33 18.88 -21.37
CA THR A 292 9.76 20.16 -21.82
C THR A 292 9.83 21.26 -20.78
N ASN A 293 10.47 21.04 -19.63
CA ASN A 293 10.45 21.93 -18.45
C ASN A 293 9.06 22.17 -17.85
N GLY A 294 8.03 21.42 -18.27
CA GLY A 294 6.67 21.50 -17.72
C GLY A 294 6.58 21.09 -16.24
N HIS A 295 7.56 20.28 -15.75
CA HIS A 295 7.65 19.90 -14.35
C HIS A 295 7.70 21.09 -13.37
N LYS A 296 8.10 22.28 -13.82
CA LYS A 296 8.14 23.52 -13.03
C LYS A 296 6.75 23.97 -12.59
N TYR A 297 5.71 23.60 -13.35
CA TYR A 297 4.32 23.94 -13.10
C TYR A 297 3.54 22.83 -12.40
N VAL A 298 4.19 21.69 -12.09
CA VAL A 298 3.56 20.57 -11.40
C VAL A 298 3.94 20.59 -9.92
N ASP A 299 2.96 20.74 -9.05
CA ASP A 299 3.14 20.63 -7.61
C ASP A 299 2.84 19.20 -7.12
N ARG A 300 3.87 18.51 -6.62
CA ARG A 300 3.74 17.14 -6.11
C ARG A 300 2.78 17.03 -4.92
N HIS A 301 2.70 18.06 -4.09
CA HIS A 301 1.78 18.04 -2.94
C HIS A 301 0.32 18.01 -3.42
N THR A 302 -0.04 18.82 -4.42
CA THR A 302 -1.39 18.82 -5.02
C THR A 302 -1.72 17.47 -5.65
N ILE A 303 -0.79 16.87 -6.43
CA ILE A 303 -0.95 15.51 -6.97
C ILE A 303 -1.16 14.48 -5.84
N SER A 304 -0.39 14.56 -4.75
CA SER A 304 -0.54 13.66 -3.60
C SER A 304 -1.90 13.84 -2.89
N ARG A 305 -2.48 15.04 -2.90
CA ARG A 305 -3.84 15.25 -2.37
C ARG A 305 -4.91 14.61 -3.24
N ILE A 306 -4.79 14.71 -4.57
CA ILE A 306 -5.68 14.01 -5.51
C ILE A 306 -5.58 12.49 -5.29
N GLN A 307 -4.37 11.95 -5.18
CA GLN A 307 -4.13 10.54 -4.90
C GLN A 307 -4.72 10.12 -3.55
N GLY A 308 -4.51 10.92 -2.50
CA GLY A 308 -5.05 10.66 -1.16
C GLY A 308 -6.59 10.65 -1.15
N THR A 309 -7.22 11.64 -1.79
CA THR A 309 -8.68 11.70 -1.93
C THR A 309 -9.21 10.45 -2.64
N ALA A 310 -8.60 10.06 -3.77
CA ALA A 310 -8.98 8.84 -4.47
C ALA A 310 -8.82 7.58 -3.61
N THR A 311 -7.78 7.53 -2.75
CA THR A 311 -7.55 6.41 -1.83
C THR A 311 -8.62 6.35 -0.74
N ASP A 312 -9.00 7.47 -0.14
CA ASP A 312 -10.03 7.52 0.90
C ASP A 312 -11.40 7.07 0.36
N PHE A 313 -11.79 7.58 -0.82
CA PHE A 313 -13.02 7.16 -1.50
C PHE A 313 -12.97 5.67 -1.91
N LEU A 314 -11.82 5.19 -2.38
CA LEU A 314 -11.61 3.78 -2.71
C LEU A 314 -11.82 2.89 -1.49
N MET A 315 -11.27 3.27 -0.33
CA MET A 315 -11.43 2.50 0.92
C MET A 315 -12.89 2.41 1.34
N VAL A 316 -13.63 3.53 1.30
CA VAL A 316 -15.05 3.54 1.65
C VAL A 316 -15.87 2.68 0.68
N SER A 317 -15.66 2.84 -0.64
CA SER A 317 -16.41 2.07 -1.63
C SER A 317 -16.00 0.59 -1.64
N GLY A 318 -14.72 0.27 -1.50
CA GLY A 318 -14.22 -1.10 -1.45
C GLY A 318 -14.73 -1.87 -0.25
N ILE A 319 -14.62 -1.31 0.96
CA ILE A 319 -15.12 -1.96 2.18
C ILE A 319 -16.65 -2.00 2.19
N GLY A 320 -17.31 -0.89 1.81
CA GLY A 320 -18.76 -0.79 1.80
C GLY A 320 -19.46 -1.72 0.80
N SER A 321 -18.73 -2.20 -0.20
CA SER A 321 -19.22 -3.16 -1.20
C SER A 321 -18.87 -4.60 -0.93
N LEU A 322 -18.10 -4.91 0.13
CA LEU A 322 -17.68 -6.27 0.48
C LEU A 322 -18.87 -7.22 0.57
N ASN A 323 -18.73 -8.38 -0.05
CA ASN A 323 -19.70 -9.45 0.07
C ASN A 323 -19.38 -10.31 1.30
N LEU A 324 -20.05 -10.04 2.42
CA LEU A 324 -19.87 -10.80 3.66
C LEU A 324 -20.18 -12.28 3.48
N GLY A 325 -21.12 -12.65 2.59
CA GLY A 325 -21.41 -14.05 2.29
C GLY A 325 -20.21 -14.77 1.70
N VAL A 326 -19.50 -14.14 0.74
CA VAL A 326 -18.24 -14.66 0.18
C VAL A 326 -17.16 -14.74 1.27
N ALA A 327 -16.98 -13.68 2.06
CA ALA A 327 -15.99 -13.68 3.14
C ALA A 327 -16.26 -14.81 4.16
N MET A 328 -17.51 -15.07 4.51
CA MET A 328 -17.90 -16.16 5.41
C MET A 328 -17.71 -17.54 4.77
N GLN A 329 -18.06 -17.69 3.50
CA GLN A 329 -17.87 -18.95 2.76
C GLN A 329 -16.38 -19.36 2.71
N TYR A 330 -15.49 -18.38 2.58
CA TYR A 330 -14.03 -18.59 2.53
C TYR A 330 -13.35 -18.25 3.87
N ALA A 331 -14.09 -18.18 4.99
CA ALA A 331 -13.53 -17.76 6.29
C ALA A 331 -12.36 -18.65 6.74
N GLY A 332 -12.44 -19.98 6.56
CA GLY A 332 -11.35 -20.89 6.89
C GLY A 332 -10.04 -20.58 6.15
N PRO A 333 -10.03 -20.62 4.81
CA PRO A 333 -8.85 -20.25 4.02
C PRO A 333 -8.35 -18.82 4.31
N LEU A 334 -9.26 -17.84 4.48
CA LEU A 334 -8.91 -16.45 4.79
C LEU A 334 -8.21 -16.32 6.14
N LEU A 335 -8.71 -16.96 7.19
CA LEU A 335 -8.08 -16.93 8.51
C LEU A 335 -6.69 -17.57 8.48
N ILE A 336 -6.53 -18.68 7.77
CA ILE A 336 -5.23 -19.35 7.64
C ILE A 336 -4.23 -18.47 6.88
N ILE A 337 -4.63 -17.93 5.72
CA ILE A 337 -3.70 -17.14 4.89
C ILE A 337 -3.34 -15.82 5.57
N CYS A 338 -4.27 -15.14 6.23
CA CYS A 338 -4.00 -13.93 7.00
C CYS A 338 -3.16 -14.22 8.25
N GLY A 339 -3.43 -15.32 8.97
CA GLY A 339 -2.63 -15.75 10.11
C GLY A 339 -1.18 -16.02 9.74
N VAL A 340 -0.95 -16.74 8.62
CA VAL A 340 0.40 -16.97 8.09
C VAL A 340 1.02 -15.65 7.61
N GLY A 341 0.25 -14.75 7.00
CA GLY A 341 0.71 -13.43 6.58
C GLY A 341 1.25 -12.60 7.76
N PHE A 342 0.52 -12.56 8.87
CA PHE A 342 0.99 -11.90 10.10
C PHE A 342 2.22 -12.59 10.69
N LEU A 343 2.24 -13.92 10.74
CA LEU A 343 3.37 -14.69 11.26
C LEU A 343 4.64 -14.42 10.44
N VAL A 344 4.56 -14.50 9.12
CA VAL A 344 5.70 -14.27 8.21
C VAL A 344 6.21 -12.84 8.37
N THR A 345 5.30 -11.85 8.45
CA THR A 345 5.68 -10.45 8.63
C THR A 345 6.30 -10.22 10.00
N LEU A 346 5.80 -10.87 11.07
CA LEU A 346 6.36 -10.78 12.41
C LEU A 346 7.76 -11.41 12.50
N LEU A 347 7.93 -12.60 11.92
CA LEU A 347 9.23 -13.26 11.84
C LEU A 347 10.24 -12.41 11.06
N TRP A 348 9.82 -11.82 9.95
CA TRP A 348 10.65 -10.86 9.21
C TRP A 348 11.06 -9.67 10.08
N PHE A 349 10.10 -9.04 10.75
CA PHE A 349 10.35 -7.90 11.64
C PHE A 349 11.40 -8.23 12.71
N VAL A 350 11.26 -9.37 13.39
CA VAL A 350 12.12 -9.75 14.52
C VAL A 350 13.49 -10.23 14.04
N ILE A 351 13.54 -11.06 12.99
CA ILE A 351 14.77 -11.77 12.60
C ILE A 351 15.60 -10.97 11.62
N ILE A 352 14.94 -10.28 10.66
CA ILE A 352 15.58 -9.69 9.50
C ILE A 352 15.57 -8.16 9.56
N GLY A 353 14.38 -7.57 9.73
CA GLY A 353 14.17 -6.14 9.61
C GLY A 353 15.07 -5.29 10.50
N GLY A 354 15.27 -5.70 11.76
CA GLY A 354 16.17 -5.01 12.69
C GLY A 354 17.64 -5.00 12.27
N LYS A 355 18.04 -5.89 11.38
CA LYS A 355 19.43 -6.05 10.90
C LYS A 355 19.68 -5.38 9.55
N THR A 356 18.70 -4.67 9.00
CA THR A 356 18.79 -3.90 7.75
C THR A 356 19.15 -2.44 8.00
N SER A 357 19.07 -1.97 9.24
CA SER A 357 19.37 -0.59 9.64
C SER A 357 20.24 -0.59 10.88
N ARG A 358 21.33 0.17 10.88
CA ARG A 358 22.25 0.28 12.04
C ARG A 358 21.70 1.23 13.09
N LYS A 359 21.22 2.40 12.65
CA LYS A 359 20.67 3.45 13.50
C LYS A 359 19.15 3.47 13.38
N ASP A 360 18.46 3.75 14.46
CA ASP A 360 16.99 3.89 14.50
C ASP A 360 16.28 2.68 13.88
N TRP A 361 16.85 1.47 14.12
CA TRP A 361 16.41 0.24 13.48
C TRP A 361 14.95 -0.09 13.80
N PHE A 362 14.49 0.23 15.01
CA PHE A 362 13.14 -0.07 15.45
C PHE A 362 12.13 0.85 14.74
N GLU A 363 12.41 2.15 14.70
CA GLU A 363 11.60 3.16 14.03
C GLU A 363 11.46 2.85 12.54
N ARG A 364 12.57 2.61 11.86
CA ARG A 364 12.60 2.24 10.44
C ARG A 364 11.87 0.94 10.15
N ASN A 365 12.00 -0.02 11.05
CA ASN A 365 11.34 -1.31 10.92
C ASN A 365 9.82 -1.19 11.18
N MET A 366 9.37 -0.26 12.05
CA MET A 366 7.95 0.06 12.22
C MET A 366 7.33 0.65 10.95
N MET A 367 8.09 1.46 10.20
CA MET A 367 7.67 1.92 8.86
C MET A 367 7.44 0.73 7.93
N SER A 368 8.39 -0.20 7.87
CA SER A 368 8.29 -1.42 7.04
C SER A 368 7.16 -2.35 7.48
N TRP A 369 6.94 -2.52 8.80
CA TRP A 369 5.84 -3.31 9.34
C TRP A 369 4.48 -2.79 8.87
N GLY A 370 4.24 -1.49 9.07
CA GLY A 370 2.96 -0.89 8.68
C GLY A 370 2.73 -0.89 7.17
N HIS A 371 3.79 -0.72 6.37
CA HIS A 371 3.72 -0.86 4.92
C HIS A 371 3.40 -2.31 4.52
N ALA A 372 4.02 -3.29 5.15
CA ALA A 372 3.85 -4.71 4.84
C ALA A 372 2.49 -5.30 5.27
N THR A 373 1.78 -4.66 6.20
CA THR A 373 0.48 -5.13 6.69
C THR A 373 -0.70 -4.25 6.26
N GLY A 374 -0.41 -3.14 5.58
CA GLY A 374 -1.43 -2.21 5.15
C GLY A 374 -1.02 -1.45 3.90
N VAL A 375 -0.61 -0.21 4.07
CA VAL A 375 -0.10 0.66 3.00
C VAL A 375 0.97 1.58 3.57
N THR A 376 1.68 2.31 2.71
CA THR A 376 2.68 3.30 3.14
C THR A 376 2.15 4.24 4.23
N ALA A 377 0.87 4.65 4.15
CA ALA A 377 0.24 5.49 5.17
C ALA A 377 0.18 4.83 6.56
N THR A 378 -0.08 3.52 6.63
CA THR A 378 -0.03 2.76 7.89
C THR A 378 1.39 2.70 8.45
N GLY A 379 2.39 2.55 7.57
CA GLY A 379 3.81 2.63 7.96
C GLY A 379 4.18 3.98 8.55
N ILE A 380 3.80 5.07 7.88
CA ILE A 380 4.01 6.45 8.38
C ILE A 380 3.30 6.67 9.71
N LEU A 381 2.09 6.16 9.85
CA LEU A 381 1.31 6.25 11.09
C LEU A 381 2.06 5.61 12.26
N LEU A 382 2.47 4.34 12.12
CA LEU A 382 3.18 3.60 13.17
C LEU A 382 4.57 4.17 13.46
N LEU A 383 5.28 4.65 12.42
CA LEU A 383 6.54 5.35 12.60
C LEU A 383 6.36 6.60 13.47
N ARG A 384 5.34 7.42 13.20
CA ARG A 384 5.08 8.64 13.99
C ARG A 384 4.71 8.36 15.45
N VAL A 385 4.28 7.15 15.78
CA VAL A 385 4.05 6.75 17.17
C VAL A 385 5.38 6.63 17.92
N VAL A 386 6.44 6.15 17.27
CA VAL A 386 7.77 5.96 17.87
C VAL A 386 8.74 7.10 17.56
N ASP A 387 8.45 7.89 16.53
CA ASP A 387 9.23 9.06 16.10
C ASP A 387 8.29 10.19 15.61
N PRO A 388 7.66 10.94 16.54
CA PRO A 388 6.71 11.99 16.19
C PRO A 388 7.30 13.13 15.36
N GLU A 389 8.59 13.44 15.56
CA GLU A 389 9.30 14.53 14.87
C GLU A 389 10.02 14.06 13.59
N LEU A 390 9.91 12.75 13.24
CA LEU A 390 10.49 12.14 12.04
C LEU A 390 12.02 12.28 11.93
N LYS A 391 12.71 12.25 13.07
CA LYS A 391 14.17 12.38 13.16
C LYS A 391 14.93 11.15 12.62
N SER A 392 14.29 9.98 12.57
CA SER A 392 14.88 8.75 12.05
C SER A 392 15.08 8.75 10.53
N ARG A 393 14.47 9.71 9.79
CA ARG A 393 14.43 9.72 8.33
C ARG A 393 13.78 8.47 7.71
N GLY A 394 13.00 7.72 8.49
CA GLY A 394 12.37 6.48 8.02
C GLY A 394 11.42 6.67 6.85
N ILE A 395 10.76 7.85 6.74
CA ILE A 395 9.86 8.17 5.61
C ILE A 395 10.66 8.43 4.34
N GLU A 396 11.71 9.25 4.43
CA GLU A 396 12.56 9.63 3.30
C GLU A 396 13.26 8.40 2.72
N ASP A 397 13.86 7.58 3.58
CA ASP A 397 14.57 6.37 3.15
C ASP A 397 13.60 5.33 2.54
N ALA A 398 12.40 5.19 3.10
CA ALA A 398 11.35 4.35 2.53
C ALA A 398 10.87 4.89 1.19
N GLY A 399 10.70 6.21 1.05
CA GLY A 399 10.32 6.86 -0.19
C GLY A 399 11.32 6.64 -1.32
N ILE A 400 12.62 6.73 -1.03
CA ILE A 400 13.67 6.44 -2.01
C ILE A 400 13.69 4.94 -2.35
N ALA A 401 13.59 4.07 -1.35
CA ALA A 401 13.54 2.63 -1.56
C ALA A 401 12.33 2.22 -2.43
N ASP A 402 11.20 2.91 -2.28
CA ASP A 402 9.96 2.64 -2.99
C ASP A 402 10.09 2.90 -4.50
N ILE A 403 10.95 3.82 -4.93
CA ILE A 403 11.24 4.06 -6.35
C ILE A 403 11.77 2.78 -7.02
N PHE A 404 12.66 2.05 -6.33
CA PHE A 404 13.23 0.79 -6.84
C PHE A 404 12.31 -0.40 -6.59
N ASN A 405 11.50 -0.36 -5.55
CA ASN A 405 10.54 -1.40 -5.17
C ASN A 405 9.35 -1.49 -6.14
N ARG A 406 8.80 -0.36 -6.56
CA ARG A 406 7.57 -0.29 -7.38
C ARG A 406 7.60 -1.17 -8.64
N PRO A 407 8.66 -1.18 -9.48
CA PRO A 407 8.70 -2.05 -10.64
C PRO A 407 8.59 -3.54 -10.30
N ILE A 408 9.22 -3.97 -9.19
CA ILE A 408 9.20 -5.36 -8.73
C ILE A 408 7.78 -5.73 -8.27
N ILE A 409 7.16 -4.88 -7.45
CA ILE A 409 5.82 -5.13 -6.95
C ILE A 409 4.78 -5.14 -8.08
N ILE A 410 4.89 -4.23 -9.04
CA ILE A 410 4.00 -4.22 -10.22
C ILE A 410 4.18 -5.51 -11.03
N ALA A 411 5.42 -5.96 -11.23
CA ALA A 411 5.68 -7.22 -11.92
C ALA A 411 5.01 -8.41 -11.19
N LEU A 412 5.09 -8.44 -9.85
CA LEU A 412 4.43 -9.47 -9.03
C LEU A 412 2.90 -9.39 -9.03
N GLN A 413 2.32 -8.23 -9.33
CA GLN A 413 0.87 -8.07 -9.45
C GLN A 413 0.34 -8.52 -10.82
N VAL A 414 1.16 -8.40 -11.86
CA VAL A 414 0.74 -8.60 -13.26
C VAL A 414 1.17 -9.97 -13.80
N ILE A 415 2.42 -10.34 -13.59
CA ILE A 415 3.01 -11.53 -14.22
C ILE A 415 2.42 -12.84 -13.66
N PRO A 416 2.31 -13.06 -12.34
CA PRO A 416 1.77 -14.29 -11.79
C PRO A 416 0.35 -14.64 -12.28
N PRO A 417 -0.64 -13.71 -12.23
CA PRO A 417 -1.97 -14.00 -12.78
C PRO A 417 -1.95 -14.44 -14.23
N ILE A 418 -1.13 -13.80 -15.07
CA ILE A 418 -1.01 -14.14 -16.49
C ILE A 418 -0.43 -15.54 -16.67
N ILE A 419 0.68 -15.88 -15.98
CA ILE A 419 1.31 -17.22 -16.07
C ILE A 419 0.32 -18.30 -15.64
N MET A 420 -0.37 -18.10 -14.52
CA MET A 420 -1.32 -19.07 -13.99
C MET A 420 -2.52 -19.25 -14.90
N ASN A 421 -2.95 -18.21 -15.60
CA ASN A 421 -4.03 -18.30 -16.59
C ASN A 421 -3.60 -19.00 -17.87
N LEU A 422 -2.38 -18.76 -18.36
CA LEU A 422 -1.84 -19.40 -19.55
C LEU A 422 -1.46 -20.88 -19.33
N MET A 423 -1.11 -21.23 -18.10
CA MET A 423 -0.64 -22.58 -17.74
C MET A 423 -1.41 -23.16 -16.54
N PRO A 424 -2.72 -23.46 -16.67
CA PRO A 424 -3.58 -23.79 -15.51
C PRO A 424 -3.13 -25.01 -14.70
N LYS A 425 -2.40 -25.97 -15.32
CA LYS A 425 -1.96 -27.20 -14.63
C LYS A 425 -0.69 -27.06 -13.82
N ILE A 426 0.22 -26.17 -14.23
CA ILE A 426 1.58 -26.05 -13.65
C ILE A 426 1.92 -24.61 -13.26
N GLY A 427 1.09 -23.64 -13.64
CA GLY A 427 1.37 -22.21 -13.44
C GLY A 427 1.54 -21.82 -11.98
N GLY A 428 0.73 -22.37 -11.08
CA GLY A 428 0.86 -22.14 -9.64
C GLY A 428 2.21 -22.62 -9.08
N HIS A 429 2.68 -23.80 -9.51
CA HIS A 429 3.99 -24.34 -9.11
C HIS A 429 5.13 -23.46 -9.65
N ILE A 430 5.08 -23.12 -10.97
CA ILE A 430 6.09 -22.24 -11.59
C ILE A 430 6.15 -20.90 -10.89
N VAL A 431 5.01 -20.25 -10.67
CA VAL A 431 4.93 -18.95 -9.98
C VAL A 431 5.51 -19.06 -8.58
N THR A 432 5.11 -20.08 -7.80
CA THR A 432 5.60 -20.28 -6.43
C THR A 432 7.13 -20.33 -6.38
N TRP A 433 7.73 -21.24 -7.16
CA TRP A 433 9.19 -21.43 -7.13
C TRP A 433 9.95 -20.27 -7.77
N SER A 434 9.39 -19.61 -8.78
CA SER A 434 9.98 -18.39 -9.35
C SER A 434 10.05 -17.27 -8.32
N ILE A 435 9.00 -17.06 -7.52
CA ILE A 435 8.99 -16.04 -6.47
C ILE A 435 9.98 -16.41 -5.35
N PHE A 436 10.07 -17.68 -4.94
CA PHE A 436 11.12 -18.13 -4.00
C PHE A 436 12.53 -17.92 -4.57
N GLY A 437 12.72 -18.11 -5.86
CA GLY A 437 13.99 -17.78 -6.55
C GLY A 437 14.33 -16.29 -6.42
N ILE A 438 13.34 -15.40 -6.61
CA ILE A 438 13.51 -13.95 -6.41
C ILE A 438 13.87 -13.65 -4.94
N VAL A 439 13.20 -14.28 -3.96
CA VAL A 439 13.55 -14.15 -2.53
C VAL A 439 15.00 -14.53 -2.31
N GLY A 440 15.43 -15.68 -2.83
CA GLY A 440 16.81 -16.16 -2.71
C GLY A 440 17.84 -15.20 -3.32
N ILE A 441 17.58 -14.69 -4.51
CA ILE A 441 18.44 -13.68 -5.18
C ILE A 441 18.52 -12.40 -4.33
N MET A 442 17.39 -11.90 -3.84
CA MET A 442 17.37 -10.70 -2.98
C MET A 442 18.18 -10.90 -1.69
N TRP A 443 18.09 -12.08 -1.07
CA TRP A 443 18.88 -12.41 0.12
C TRP A 443 20.39 -12.45 -0.18
N LEU A 444 20.79 -13.09 -1.28
CA LEU A 444 22.19 -13.14 -1.71
C LEU A 444 22.74 -11.74 -1.99
N LEU A 445 21.95 -10.90 -2.69
CA LEU A 445 22.33 -9.51 -2.96
C LEU A 445 22.44 -8.69 -1.65
N ALA A 446 21.45 -8.82 -0.76
CA ALA A 446 21.46 -8.10 0.52
C ALA A 446 22.65 -8.49 1.41
N TRP A 447 23.02 -9.75 1.42
CA TRP A 447 24.21 -10.25 2.12
C TRP A 447 25.49 -9.72 1.47
N LYS A 448 25.64 -9.86 0.15
CA LYS A 448 26.85 -9.45 -0.60
C LYS A 448 27.06 -7.93 -0.55
N LEU A 449 25.99 -7.14 -0.66
CA LEU A 449 26.05 -5.67 -0.66
C LEU A 449 25.99 -5.06 0.75
N LYS A 450 26.00 -5.90 1.79
CA LYS A 450 25.92 -5.49 3.21
C LYS A 450 24.65 -4.67 3.54
N TRP A 451 23.56 -4.89 2.82
CA TRP A 451 22.24 -4.33 3.12
C TRP A 451 21.60 -5.01 4.32
N TRP A 452 22.01 -6.25 4.59
CA TRP A 452 21.60 -7.05 5.74
C TRP A 452 22.86 -7.59 6.43
N ILE A 453 22.94 -7.38 7.77
CA ILE A 453 24.11 -7.75 8.59
C ILE A 453 23.65 -8.78 9.62
N PRO A 454 23.83 -10.10 9.39
CA PRO A 454 23.29 -11.15 10.23
C PRO A 454 23.70 -11.06 11.71
N ASN A 455 24.94 -10.67 11.97
CA ASN A 455 25.53 -10.62 13.33
C ASN A 455 25.39 -9.23 13.99
N GLN A 456 24.59 -8.32 13.43
CA GLN A 456 24.38 -7.01 14.02
C GLN A 456 23.64 -7.15 15.35
N GLN A 457 24.21 -6.60 16.41
CA GLN A 457 23.50 -6.45 17.69
C GLN A 457 22.49 -5.32 17.58
N LEU A 458 21.25 -5.58 18.04
CA LEU A 458 20.19 -4.57 18.07
C LEU A 458 20.51 -3.52 19.13
N VAL A 459 20.60 -2.26 18.71
CA VAL A 459 20.92 -1.15 19.61
C VAL A 459 19.77 -0.92 20.58
N LYS A 460 20.11 -0.73 21.88
CA LYS A 460 19.19 -0.34 22.94
C LYS A 460 19.49 1.09 23.36
N TYR A 461 18.46 1.94 23.40
CA TYR A 461 18.57 3.36 23.74
C TYR A 461 18.18 3.64 25.22
N GLY A 462 17.65 2.66 25.93
CA GLY A 462 17.16 2.80 27.32
C GLY A 462 18.23 2.79 28.43
N ASP A 463 19.51 2.52 28.11
CA ASP A 463 20.58 2.39 29.09
C ASP A 463 21.63 3.51 28.91
N ASN A 464 21.42 4.63 29.63
CA ASN A 464 22.26 5.82 29.53
C ASN A 464 23.71 5.61 30.00
N SER A 465 24.06 4.46 30.59
CA SER A 465 25.40 4.19 31.11
C SER A 465 26.39 3.63 30.09
N LYS A 466 25.90 3.09 28.96
CA LYS A 466 26.77 2.44 27.94
C LYS A 466 26.85 3.18 26.59
N SER A 467 26.01 4.19 26.35
CA SER A 467 25.93 4.83 25.02
C SER A 467 27.11 5.75 24.69
N LYS A 468 27.84 6.29 25.69
CA LYS A 468 28.99 7.19 25.45
C LYS A 468 30.23 6.48 24.90
N ASN A 469 30.40 5.19 25.18
CA ASN A 469 31.61 4.46 24.79
C ASN A 469 31.49 3.66 23.47
N GLN A 470 30.27 3.44 22.93
CA GLN A 470 30.09 2.69 21.70
C GLN A 470 30.11 3.55 20.41
N TYR A 471 29.86 4.86 20.53
CA TYR A 471 29.89 5.78 19.39
C TYR A 471 31.25 6.43 19.15
N GLY A 472 32.16 6.42 20.14
CA GLY A 472 33.49 7.04 20.03
C GLY A 472 34.49 6.26 19.18
N ASN A 473 34.38 4.95 19.08
CA ASN A 473 35.41 4.11 18.44
C ASN A 473 35.01 3.49 17.09
N SER A 474 33.76 3.66 16.60
CA SER A 474 33.35 3.09 15.31
C SER A 474 33.24 4.10 14.16
N PHE A 475 33.25 5.40 14.47
CA PHE A 475 33.16 6.44 13.43
C PHE A 475 34.49 6.89 12.89
N THR A 476 35.60 6.70 13.62
CA THR A 476 36.97 7.09 13.19
C THR A 476 37.61 6.12 12.20
N ASN A 477 37.06 4.93 11.99
CA ASN A 477 37.65 3.92 11.08
C ASN A 477 36.86 3.64 9.80
N GLN A 478 35.87 4.45 9.41
CA GLN A 478 35.09 4.24 8.18
C GLN A 478 34.87 5.51 7.33
N GLU A 479 35.45 6.67 7.70
CA GLU A 479 35.58 7.81 6.78
C GLU A 479 36.83 7.72 5.85
N ALA A 480 37.58 6.61 5.93
CA ALA A 480 38.81 6.39 5.16
C ALA A 480 38.77 5.10 4.30
N ILE A 481 37.62 4.72 3.74
CA ILE A 481 37.57 3.79 2.58
C ILE A 481 36.34 4.16 1.74
#